data_eac7086dd0e45f8296028ea5b6ac6f3a
#
_entry.id   eac7086dd0e45f8296028ea5b6ac6f3a
#
_cell.length_a   1.000
_cell.length_b   1.000
_cell.length_c   1.000
_cell.angle_alpha   90.00
_cell.angle_beta   90.00
_cell.angle_gamma   90.00
#
_symmetry.space_group_name_H-M   'P 1'
#
loop_
_entity.id
_entity.type
_entity.pdbx_description
1 polymer ?
#
loop_
_entity_poly.entity_id
_entity_poly.type
_entity_poly.pdbx_seq_one_letter_code
_entity_poly.pdbx_strand_id
1 'polypeptide(L)'
;MILPGEKFEIIIQRFGDSKKFKMMVECIYVSEQVLRFKITGGQKEMIMEKLLLKKTNQWKITKMNFQFEGDDKSIALAIMNIQDRIEYYINPPTKPNWYKE
;
A
#
# COMPACT_ATOMS: atom_id res chain seq x y z
N MET A 1 14.38 -6.92 -1.96
CA MET A 1 13.24 -7.30 -2.81
C MET A 1 12.24 -8.09 -1.98
N ILE A 2 10.97 -7.82 -2.14
CA ILE A 2 9.92 -8.52 -1.40
C ILE A 2 9.71 -9.93 -1.97
N LEU A 3 9.36 -10.88 -1.10
CA LEU A 3 9.17 -12.28 -1.47
C LEU A 3 7.69 -12.66 -1.39
N PRO A 4 7.23 -13.64 -2.19
CA PRO A 4 5.87 -14.15 -2.05
C PRO A 4 5.66 -14.73 -0.65
N GLY A 5 4.53 -14.42 -0.05
CA GLY A 5 4.20 -14.84 1.31
C GLY A 5 4.69 -13.90 2.39
N GLU A 6 5.49 -12.91 2.04
CA GLU A 6 5.96 -11.92 3.01
C GLU A 6 4.80 -11.05 3.48
N LYS A 7 4.71 -10.88 4.80
CA LYS A 7 3.64 -10.10 5.43
C LYS A 7 4.24 -8.95 6.22
N PHE A 8 3.56 -7.83 6.19
CA PHE A 8 3.95 -6.68 7.01
C PHE A 8 2.73 -5.85 7.37
N GLU A 9 2.87 -5.07 8.41
CA GLU A 9 1.80 -4.22 8.93
C GLU A 9 2.01 -2.80 8.46
N ILE A 10 0.94 -2.14 8.05
CA ILE A 10 0.95 -0.71 7.73
C ILE A 10 -0.02 0.02 8.64
N ILE A 11 0.28 1.28 8.92
CA ILE A 11 -0.57 2.14 9.70
C ILE A 11 -0.98 3.30 8.81
N ILE A 12 -2.29 3.49 8.65
CA ILE A 12 -2.84 4.60 7.89
C ILE A 12 -3.59 5.53 8.82
N GLN A 13 -3.44 6.81 8.59
CA GLN A 13 -4.22 7.82 9.29
C GLN A 13 -5.36 8.28 8.39
N ARG A 14 -6.57 8.24 8.94
CA ARG A 14 -7.74 8.72 8.23
C ARG A 14 -7.63 10.23 8.03
N PHE A 15 -7.89 10.67 6.81
CA PHE A 15 -7.82 12.09 6.47
C PHE A 15 -8.91 12.87 7.22
N GLY A 16 -8.51 13.94 7.91
CA GLY A 16 -9.43 14.76 8.69
C GLY A 16 -9.77 14.22 10.06
N ASP A 17 -9.13 13.12 10.46
CA ASP A 17 -9.38 12.44 11.72
C ASP A 17 -8.03 12.03 12.32
N SER A 18 -7.94 11.98 13.65
CA SER A 18 -6.73 11.52 14.31
C SER A 18 -6.64 9.99 14.45
N LYS A 19 -7.67 9.28 14.02
CA LYS A 19 -7.70 7.82 14.12
C LYS A 19 -6.71 7.17 13.17
N LYS A 20 -5.97 6.20 13.70
CA LYS A 20 -5.04 5.39 12.93
C LYS A 20 -5.59 3.98 12.78
N PHE A 21 -5.42 3.42 11.60
CA PHE A 21 -5.88 2.07 11.29
C PHE A 21 -4.69 1.19 10.95
N LYS A 22 -4.65 0.02 11.56
CA LYS A 22 -3.67 -1.00 11.21
C LYS A 22 -4.24 -1.89 10.13
N MET A 23 -3.43 -2.15 9.11
CA MET A 23 -3.77 -3.09 8.05
C MET A 23 -2.63 -4.06 7.86
N MET A 24 -2.96 -5.29 7.52
CA MET A 24 -1.97 -6.31 7.19
C MET A 24 -1.83 -6.38 5.67
N VAL A 25 -0.60 -6.37 5.20
CA VAL A 25 -0.30 -6.51 3.79
C VAL A 25 0.45 -7.82 3.59
N GLU A 26 -0.02 -8.61 2.65
CA GLU A 26 0.66 -9.84 2.26
C GLU A 26 0.98 -9.78 0.78
N CYS A 27 2.24 -10.05 0.43
CA CYS A 27 2.63 -10.19 -0.97
C CYS A 27 2.23 -11.58 -1.44
N ILE A 28 1.25 -11.66 -2.35
CA ILE A 28 0.70 -12.93 -2.81
C ILE A 28 1.23 -13.36 -4.18
N TYR A 29 1.91 -12.47 -4.89
CA TYR A 29 2.47 -12.80 -6.20
C TYR A 29 3.62 -11.86 -6.52
N VAL A 30 4.70 -12.42 -7.03
CA VAL A 30 5.88 -11.67 -7.46
C VAL A 30 6.28 -12.14 -8.86
N SER A 31 6.44 -11.19 -9.78
CA SER A 31 7.03 -11.44 -11.09
C SER A 31 7.87 -10.23 -11.48
N GLU A 32 8.56 -10.33 -12.61
CA GLU A 32 9.33 -9.19 -13.14
C GLU A 32 8.44 -8.04 -13.59
N GLN A 33 7.16 -8.30 -13.80
CA GLN A 33 6.21 -7.36 -14.38
C GLN A 33 5.27 -6.78 -13.35
N VAL A 34 4.96 -7.52 -12.29
CA VAL A 34 3.92 -7.11 -11.34
C VAL A 34 4.17 -7.70 -9.95
N LEU A 35 3.83 -6.91 -8.94
CA LEU A 35 3.70 -7.37 -7.56
C LEU A 35 2.21 -7.29 -7.18
N ARG A 36 1.71 -8.35 -6.56
CA ARG A 36 0.31 -8.37 -6.12
C ARG A 36 0.26 -8.45 -4.61
N PHE A 37 -0.55 -7.60 -4.03
CA PHE A 37 -0.68 -7.49 -2.59
C PHE A 37 -2.13 -7.70 -2.16
N LYS A 38 -2.30 -8.45 -1.09
CA LYS A 38 -3.57 -8.57 -0.40
C LYS A 38 -3.51 -7.74 0.87
N ILE A 39 -4.40 -6.77 0.98
CA ILE A 39 -4.47 -5.86 2.12
C ILE A 39 -5.73 -6.21 2.91
N THR A 40 -5.56 -6.51 4.20
CA THR A 40 -6.67 -6.87 5.08
C THR A 40 -6.75 -5.91 6.25
N GLY A 41 -7.96 -5.46 6.54
CA GLY A 41 -8.27 -4.64 7.71
C GLY A 41 -9.58 -5.13 8.31
N GLY A 42 -9.50 -5.76 9.50
CA GLY A 42 -10.67 -6.40 10.09
C GLY A 42 -11.14 -7.56 9.23
N GLN A 43 -12.42 -7.55 8.82
CA GLN A 43 -13.00 -8.58 7.96
C GLN A 43 -13.02 -8.21 6.48
N LYS A 44 -12.36 -7.11 6.14
CA LYS A 44 -12.37 -6.57 4.77
C LYS A 44 -11.04 -6.81 4.10
N GLU A 45 -11.06 -7.00 2.80
CA GLU A 45 -9.83 -7.21 2.04
C GLU A 45 -9.85 -6.47 0.71
N MET A 46 -8.66 -6.15 0.24
CA MET A 46 -8.44 -5.51 -1.05
C MET A 46 -7.23 -6.13 -1.70
N ILE A 47 -7.28 -6.33 -3.01
CA ILE A 47 -6.12 -6.80 -3.77
C ILE A 47 -5.71 -5.70 -4.72
N MET A 48 -4.44 -5.32 -4.64
CA MET A 48 -3.85 -4.33 -5.54
C MET A 48 -2.63 -4.90 -6.21
N GLU A 49 -2.39 -4.47 -7.44
CA GLU A 49 -1.21 -4.82 -8.19
C GLU A 49 -0.37 -3.57 -8.46
N LYS A 50 0.93 -3.70 -8.25
CA LYS A 50 1.90 -2.68 -8.63
C LYS A 50 2.57 -3.12 -9.92
N LEU A 51 2.49 -2.29 -10.96
CA LEU A 51 3.11 -2.57 -12.25
C LEU A 51 4.55 -2.10 -12.24
N LEU A 52 5.48 -3.00 -12.56
CA LEU A 52 6.91 -2.74 -12.49
C LEU A 52 7.54 -2.29 -13.80
N LEU A 53 6.86 -2.56 -14.93
CA LEU A 53 7.42 -2.29 -16.26
C LEU A 53 7.38 -0.83 -16.67
N LYS A 54 6.62 -0.02 -15.97
CA LYS A 54 6.49 1.40 -16.32
C LYS A 54 7.27 2.25 -15.34
N LYS A 55 7.89 3.32 -15.85
CA LYS A 55 8.69 4.24 -15.04
C LYS A 55 7.85 5.01 -14.01
N THR A 56 6.54 5.02 -14.18
CA THR A 56 5.62 5.65 -13.24
C THR A 56 5.06 4.59 -12.30
N ASN A 57 4.93 4.93 -11.03
CA ASN A 57 4.32 4.05 -10.04
C ASN A 57 2.86 3.87 -10.41
N GLN A 58 2.56 2.78 -11.13
CA GLN A 58 1.20 2.46 -11.51
C GLN A 58 0.67 1.34 -10.64
N TRP A 59 -0.47 1.62 -10.06
CA TRP A 59 -1.20 0.68 -9.23
C TRP A 59 -2.55 0.38 -9.86
N LYS A 60 -2.98 -0.86 -9.69
CA LYS A 60 -4.28 -1.31 -10.16
C LYS A 60 -4.98 -2.04 -9.03
N ILE A 61 -6.23 -1.69 -8.76
CA ILE A 61 -7.06 -2.40 -7.79
C ILE A 61 -7.80 -3.49 -8.56
N THR A 62 -7.55 -4.75 -8.20
CA THR A 62 -8.18 -5.89 -8.88
C THR A 62 -9.36 -6.44 -8.11
N LYS A 63 -9.39 -6.24 -6.80
CA LYS A 63 -10.52 -6.66 -5.96
C LYS A 63 -10.63 -5.68 -4.79
N MET A 64 -11.83 -5.26 -4.48
CA MET A 64 -12.07 -4.35 -3.39
C MET A 64 -13.32 -4.75 -2.63
N ASN A 65 -13.13 -5.19 -1.39
CA ASN A 65 -14.22 -5.50 -0.48
C ASN A 65 -14.09 -4.62 0.77
N PHE A 66 -13.76 -3.35 0.52
CA PHE A 66 -13.69 -2.31 1.52
C PHE A 66 -14.75 -1.28 1.22
N GLN A 67 -15.45 -0.85 2.26
CA GLN A 67 -16.23 0.37 2.18
C GLN A 67 -15.52 1.43 3.00
N PHE A 68 -14.89 2.37 2.32
CA PHE A 68 -14.33 3.53 2.97
C PHE A 68 -15.46 4.53 3.23
N GLU A 69 -15.50 5.06 4.42
CA GLU A 69 -16.42 6.15 4.74
C GLU A 69 -15.83 7.46 4.22
N GLY A 70 -16.67 8.27 3.62
CA GLY A 70 -16.28 9.58 3.12
C GLY A 70 -16.61 9.76 1.65
N ASP A 71 -16.21 10.91 1.11
CA ASP A 71 -16.41 11.21 -0.30
C ASP A 71 -15.32 10.55 -1.16
N ASP A 72 -15.48 10.64 -2.48
CA ASP A 72 -14.56 10.02 -3.43
C ASP A 72 -13.12 10.51 -3.26
N LYS A 73 -12.96 11.79 -2.91
CA LYS A 73 -11.65 12.38 -2.69
C LYS A 73 -10.96 11.79 -1.46
N SER A 74 -11.69 11.63 -0.38
CA SER A 74 -11.17 11.01 0.85
C SER A 74 -10.79 9.56 0.62
N ILE A 75 -11.61 8.83 -0.13
CA ILE A 75 -11.34 7.44 -0.49
C ILE A 75 -10.07 7.34 -1.33
N ALA A 76 -9.93 8.21 -2.34
CA ALA A 76 -8.75 8.22 -3.19
C ALA A 76 -7.47 8.50 -2.37
N LEU A 77 -7.53 9.44 -1.42
CA LEU A 77 -6.40 9.75 -0.56
C LEU A 77 -6.04 8.58 0.36
N ALA A 78 -7.02 7.87 0.87
CA ALA A 78 -6.79 6.68 1.69
C ALA A 78 -6.08 5.59 0.89
N ILE A 79 -6.53 5.34 -0.34
CA ILE A 79 -5.90 4.35 -1.22
C ILE A 79 -4.46 4.76 -1.54
N MET A 80 -4.22 6.03 -1.87
CA MET A 80 -2.87 6.53 -2.13
C MET A 80 -1.98 6.34 -0.91
N ASN A 81 -2.50 6.57 0.29
CA ASN A 81 -1.74 6.40 1.52
C ASN A 81 -1.35 4.93 1.73
N ILE A 82 -2.25 4.00 1.45
CA ILE A 82 -1.94 2.57 1.48
C ILE A 82 -0.81 2.25 0.51
N GLN A 83 -0.91 2.74 -0.71
CA GLN A 83 0.09 2.53 -1.75
C GLN A 83 1.45 3.09 -1.34
N ASP A 84 1.48 4.29 -0.78
CA ASP A 84 2.70 4.93 -0.31
C ASP A 84 3.37 4.14 0.82
N ARG A 85 2.58 3.59 1.73
CA ARG A 85 3.12 2.78 2.84
C ARG A 85 3.73 1.48 2.32
N ILE A 86 3.11 0.85 1.33
CA ILE A 86 3.66 -0.35 0.70
C ILE A 86 4.94 -0.01 -0.05
N GLU A 87 4.95 1.09 -0.81
CA GLU A 87 6.15 1.57 -1.50
C GLU A 87 7.30 1.81 -0.52
N TYR A 88 7.03 2.44 0.60
CA TYR A 88 8.03 2.70 1.63
C TYR A 88 8.63 1.40 2.18
N TYR A 89 7.81 0.37 2.35
CA TYR A 89 8.28 -0.92 2.82
C TYR A 89 9.17 -1.61 1.78
N ILE A 90 8.75 -1.60 0.51
CA ILE A 90 9.48 -2.29 -0.56
C ILE A 90 10.78 -1.58 -0.87
N ASN A 91 10.75 -0.27 -0.91
CA ASN A 91 11.86 0.57 -1.36
C ASN A 91 11.97 1.79 -0.44
N PRO A 92 12.50 1.61 0.78
CA PRO A 92 12.64 2.73 1.69
C PRO A 92 13.56 3.80 1.09
N PRO A 93 13.25 5.09 1.29
CA PRO A 93 14.06 6.16 0.74
C PRO A 93 15.46 6.15 1.33
N THR A 94 16.44 6.37 0.46
CA THR A 94 17.83 6.49 0.88
C THR A 94 18.05 7.88 1.46
N LYS A 95 18.69 7.93 2.64
CA LYS A 95 19.01 9.20 3.26
C LYS A 95 20.08 9.92 2.44
N PRO A 96 19.93 11.22 2.16
CA PRO A 96 20.98 11.96 1.46
C PRO A 96 22.25 12.08 2.30
N ASN A 97 23.38 12.24 1.63
CA ASN A 97 24.70 12.28 2.31
C ASN A 97 24.83 13.41 3.33
N TRP A 98 24.09 14.51 3.13
CA TRP A 98 24.10 15.64 4.06
C TRP A 98 23.29 15.38 5.31
N TYR A 99 22.47 14.34 5.31
CA TYR A 99 21.63 13.99 6.45
C TYR A 99 22.44 13.20 7.46
N LYS A 100 22.56 13.73 8.66
CA LYS A 100 23.23 13.04 9.76
C LYS A 100 22.20 12.75 10.86
N GLU A 101 22.24 11.54 11.33
CA GLU A 101 21.44 11.14 12.48
C GLU A 101 22.05 11.62 13.78
#